data_7f122b5516320417832f4467829c22ac
#
_entry.id   7f122b5516320417832f4467829c22ac
#
_cell.length_a   1.000
_cell.length_b   1.000
_cell.length_c   1.000
_cell.angle_alpha   90.00
_cell.angle_beta   90.00
_cell.angle_gamma   90.00
#
_symmetry.space_group_name_H-M   'P 1'
#
loop_
_entity.id
_entity.type
_entity.pdbx_description
1 polymer ?
#
loop_
_entity_poly.entity_id
_entity_poly.type
_entity_poly.pdbx_seq_one_letter_code
_entity_poly.pdbx_strand_id
1 'polypeptide(L)'
;MFWLSVVLCAVAVRGNPTPATMPESYDTIIIGMGAAGCTAASTLSKAGKRVLGLEAMDRVGGRVNTVPFGDGVVELGAEWIHGQFPSRVYDLAIQNNVSILPQDLDFDVYRSDGSSGDKQLLNELMTFSLGVVDDPPQVPEPLGEYITKRLMDYIKTNHPTLLQDKDFIDNLLEFLDLVIDNYESSNSWNDVSTETRYTELDGHQHMSWHRNGYKTLFQILLNTYKNGPGYPTLDIKLKKEVSQISWPQDPNADVVVSCTDGTTYRAKNVIVTVSLGVLKERYNTLFRPQLPQQKVTSIQKLSIGVVGKVILEFEKAWWDKTKWFPFIWKSDDKKRLSDDEEWVTNFSGVSPPMGNSKSLTLWSCGEVAKLVETLPEDVVKRKVMELVRRFMGKGKTIPEPIAMLRSSWFSNPYTRGSYTYDNILTPQYPNARATLAEPLLDSSGAPRVLFAGEATDNTHFSTVHGATDTGFREASRLLPTAKL
;
A
#
# COMPACT_ATOMS: atom_id res chain seq x y z
N MET A 1 15.59 -73.86 -51.79
CA MET A 1 16.05 -72.79 -50.83
C MET A 1 14.80 -72.10 -50.28
N PHE A 2 14.35 -72.55 -49.10
CA PHE A 2 13.16 -72.07 -48.43
C PHE A 2 13.58 -71.02 -47.41
N TRP A 3 13.02 -69.84 -47.49
CA TRP A 3 13.09 -68.82 -46.45
C TRP A 3 11.86 -68.89 -45.56
N LEU A 4 12.04 -69.19 -44.26
CA LEU A 4 11.01 -69.15 -43.25
C LEU A 4 10.98 -67.66 -42.71
N SER A 5 9.83 -67.01 -42.89
CA SER A 5 9.54 -65.76 -42.24
C SER A 5 8.91 -66.00 -40.87
N VAL A 6 9.60 -65.64 -39.80
CA VAL A 6 9.05 -65.63 -38.44
C VAL A 6 8.34 -64.33 -38.21
N VAL A 7 7.02 -64.42 -38.01
CA VAL A 7 6.20 -63.21 -37.58
C VAL A 7 6.21 -63.19 -36.06
N LEU A 8 6.87 -62.16 -35.48
CA LEU A 8 6.76 -61.86 -34.06
C LEU A 8 5.49 -60.99 -33.83
N CYS A 9 4.48 -61.58 -33.16
CA CYS A 9 3.37 -60.88 -32.59
C CYS A 9 3.81 -60.15 -31.30
N ALA A 10 3.99 -58.84 -31.35
CA ALA A 10 4.15 -58.04 -30.17
C ALA A 10 2.79 -57.83 -29.48
N VAL A 11 2.58 -58.45 -28.35
CA VAL A 11 1.43 -58.20 -27.46
C VAL A 11 1.70 -56.88 -26.72
N ALA A 12 1.01 -55.80 -27.14
CA ALA A 12 1.03 -54.53 -26.40
C ALA A 12 0.24 -54.70 -25.08
N VAL A 13 0.95 -54.82 -23.98
CA VAL A 13 0.35 -54.71 -22.65
C VAL A 13 -0.06 -53.24 -22.46
N ARG A 14 -1.36 -52.96 -22.60
CA ARG A 14 -1.91 -51.69 -22.16
C ARG A 14 -1.79 -51.63 -20.63
N GLY A 15 -0.80 -50.88 -20.14
CA GLY A 15 -0.75 -50.50 -18.74
C GLY A 15 -2.04 -49.70 -18.40
N ASN A 16 -2.75 -50.15 -17.37
CA ASN A 16 -3.84 -49.36 -16.81
C ASN A 16 -3.32 -47.98 -16.47
N PRO A 17 -4.02 -46.88 -16.83
CA PRO A 17 -3.64 -45.56 -16.38
C PRO A 17 -3.66 -45.57 -14.85
N THR A 18 -2.52 -45.28 -14.25
CA THR A 18 -2.43 -45.00 -12.81
C THR A 18 -3.55 -44.01 -12.47
N PRO A 19 -4.41 -44.27 -11.47
CA PRO A 19 -5.42 -43.31 -11.09
C PRO A 19 -4.70 -42.00 -10.77
N ALA A 20 -5.08 -40.91 -11.47
CA ALA A 20 -4.59 -39.58 -11.16
C ALA A 20 -4.85 -39.34 -9.68
N THR A 21 -3.78 -39.26 -8.89
CA THR A 21 -3.89 -38.86 -7.49
C THR A 21 -4.64 -37.55 -7.47
N MET A 22 -5.82 -37.54 -6.85
CA MET A 22 -6.59 -36.31 -6.63
C MET A 22 -5.63 -35.29 -6.04
N PRO A 23 -5.54 -34.05 -6.60
CA PRO A 23 -4.65 -33.07 -6.06
C PRO A 23 -4.98 -32.86 -4.58
N GLU A 24 -3.94 -32.94 -3.75
CA GLU A 24 -4.10 -32.82 -2.30
C GLU A 24 -4.86 -31.54 -1.95
N SER A 25 -5.99 -31.69 -1.21
CA SER A 25 -6.78 -30.55 -0.76
C SER A 25 -6.09 -29.86 0.42
N TYR A 26 -6.06 -28.54 0.40
CA TYR A 26 -5.59 -27.72 1.51
C TYR A 26 -6.76 -27.41 2.48
N ASP A 27 -6.44 -27.08 3.72
CA ASP A 27 -7.45 -26.51 4.62
C ASP A 27 -7.86 -25.12 4.10
N THR A 28 -6.87 -24.29 3.77
CA THR A 28 -7.09 -22.91 3.31
C THR A 28 -6.13 -22.54 2.18
N ILE A 29 -6.64 -21.89 1.14
CA ILE A 29 -5.82 -21.16 0.16
C ILE A 29 -5.88 -19.66 0.50
N ILE A 30 -4.73 -19.00 0.48
CA ILE A 30 -4.62 -17.55 0.63
C ILE A 30 -4.20 -16.95 -0.70
N ILE A 31 -4.97 -15.99 -1.20
CA ILE A 31 -4.72 -15.31 -2.48
C ILE A 31 -4.15 -13.92 -2.19
N GLY A 32 -2.88 -13.73 -2.52
CA GLY A 32 -2.07 -12.57 -2.18
C GLY A 32 -1.27 -12.78 -0.89
N MET A 33 0.04 -12.61 -0.96
CA MET A 33 0.97 -12.75 0.18
C MET A 33 1.53 -11.39 0.62
N GLY A 34 0.64 -10.39 0.74
CA GLY A 34 0.90 -9.13 1.44
C GLY A 34 0.78 -9.27 2.96
N ALA A 35 0.70 -8.16 3.70
CA ALA A 35 0.64 -8.16 5.17
C ALA A 35 -0.54 -8.99 5.70
N ALA A 36 -1.74 -8.82 5.15
CA ALA A 36 -2.91 -9.61 5.53
C ALA A 36 -2.72 -11.10 5.25
N GLY A 37 -2.28 -11.45 4.03
CA GLY A 37 -2.10 -12.85 3.63
C GLY A 37 -1.03 -13.56 4.42
N CYS A 38 0.14 -12.94 4.64
CA CYS A 38 1.21 -13.53 5.44
C CYS A 38 0.81 -13.69 6.92
N THR A 39 0.01 -12.77 7.47
CA THR A 39 -0.52 -12.90 8.84
C THR A 39 -1.52 -14.05 8.94
N ALA A 40 -2.44 -14.15 7.97
CA ALA A 40 -3.38 -15.27 7.93
C ALA A 40 -2.65 -16.61 7.79
N ALA A 41 -1.66 -16.69 6.89
CA ALA A 41 -0.82 -17.87 6.69
C ALA A 41 -0.10 -18.28 7.99
N SER A 42 0.56 -17.33 8.64
CA SER A 42 1.24 -17.53 9.92
C SER A 42 0.28 -18.09 10.98
N THR A 43 -0.88 -17.44 11.13
CA THR A 43 -1.88 -17.79 12.16
C THR A 43 -2.41 -19.22 11.96
N LEU A 44 -2.80 -19.54 10.74
CA LEU A 44 -3.33 -20.88 10.42
C LEU A 44 -2.25 -21.96 10.51
N SER A 45 -1.03 -21.68 10.03
CA SER A 45 0.06 -22.65 10.08
C SER A 45 0.54 -22.94 11.50
N LYS A 46 0.56 -21.94 12.38
CA LYS A 46 0.81 -22.14 13.83
C LYS A 46 -0.24 -23.03 14.49
N ALA A 47 -1.47 -23.00 14.00
CA ALA A 47 -2.55 -23.87 14.44
C ALA A 47 -2.55 -25.25 13.73
N GLY A 48 -1.49 -25.60 12.98
CA GLY A 48 -1.33 -26.88 12.32
C GLY A 48 -2.17 -27.07 11.07
N LYS A 49 -2.78 -26.00 10.54
CA LYS A 49 -3.56 -26.06 9.30
C LYS A 49 -2.65 -26.17 8.08
N ARG A 50 -3.06 -26.94 7.07
CA ARG A 50 -2.36 -27.04 5.80
C ARG A 50 -2.78 -25.87 4.89
N VAL A 51 -1.85 -24.96 4.63
CA VAL A 51 -2.09 -23.68 3.96
C VAL A 51 -1.31 -23.58 2.65
N LEU A 52 -1.97 -23.11 1.60
CA LEU A 52 -1.33 -22.70 0.34
C LEU A 52 -1.44 -21.19 0.17
N GLY A 53 -0.31 -20.50 0.06
CA GLY A 53 -0.24 -19.11 -0.36
C GLY A 53 -0.01 -19.00 -1.86
N LEU A 54 -0.86 -18.27 -2.58
CA LEU A 54 -0.71 -17.96 -4.00
C LEU A 54 -0.41 -16.47 -4.16
N GLU A 55 0.76 -16.15 -4.68
CA GLU A 55 1.22 -14.78 -4.92
C GLU A 55 1.51 -14.57 -6.41
N ALA A 56 0.91 -13.54 -6.98
CA ALA A 56 1.07 -13.24 -8.40
C ALA A 56 2.46 -12.67 -8.73
N MET A 57 3.06 -11.92 -7.81
CA MET A 57 4.42 -11.39 -7.97
C MET A 57 5.48 -12.46 -7.69
N ASP A 58 6.73 -12.11 -7.95
CA ASP A 58 7.91 -12.94 -7.66
C ASP A 58 8.44 -12.78 -6.22
N ARG A 59 7.70 -12.05 -5.37
CA ARG A 59 8.02 -11.78 -3.97
C ARG A 59 6.75 -11.70 -3.11
N VAL A 60 6.87 -12.00 -1.85
CA VAL A 60 5.86 -11.65 -0.83
C VAL A 60 5.94 -10.16 -0.47
N GLY A 61 4.94 -9.65 0.25
CA GLY A 61 4.93 -8.30 0.81
C GLY A 61 3.91 -7.36 0.17
N GLY A 62 3.50 -7.61 -1.08
CA GLY A 62 2.51 -6.78 -1.77
C GLY A 62 2.96 -5.32 -1.83
N ARG A 63 2.18 -4.40 -1.22
CA ARG A 63 2.45 -2.95 -1.17
C ARG A 63 3.53 -2.54 -0.14
N VAL A 64 4.12 -3.47 0.56
CA VAL A 64 5.39 -3.31 1.28
C VAL A 64 6.51 -3.86 0.40
N ASN A 65 7.48 -3.03 0.05
CA ASN A 65 8.57 -3.41 -0.85
C ASN A 65 9.87 -2.73 -0.46
N THR A 66 10.64 -3.41 0.38
CA THR A 66 12.00 -3.00 0.73
C THR A 66 12.97 -3.48 -0.32
N VAL A 67 13.74 -2.58 -0.90
CA VAL A 67 14.78 -2.91 -1.89
C VAL A 67 16.16 -2.46 -1.42
N PRO A 68 17.21 -3.23 -1.70
CA PRO A 68 18.59 -2.76 -1.54
C PRO A 68 18.82 -1.55 -2.45
N PHE A 69 19.44 -0.50 -1.93
CA PHE A 69 19.78 0.68 -2.71
C PHE A 69 21.03 1.31 -2.11
N GLY A 70 22.07 1.46 -2.90
CA GLY A 70 23.37 1.93 -2.45
C GLY A 70 23.94 1.17 -1.26
N ASP A 71 24.22 1.88 -0.19
CA ASP A 71 24.79 1.32 1.04
C ASP A 71 23.75 0.86 2.07
N GLY A 72 22.47 0.86 1.70
CA GLY A 72 21.39 0.53 2.60
C GLY A 72 20.18 -0.06 1.91
N VAL A 73 19.01 0.27 2.42
CA VAL A 73 17.70 -0.12 1.87
C VAL A 73 16.80 1.09 1.77
N VAL A 74 15.86 1.05 0.84
CA VAL A 74 14.76 2.02 0.73
C VAL A 74 13.43 1.30 0.60
N GLU A 75 12.38 1.99 0.99
CA GLU A 75 11.00 1.50 0.90
C GLU A 75 10.31 2.10 -0.32
N LEU A 76 10.01 1.29 -1.33
CA LEU A 76 9.19 1.73 -2.46
C LEU A 76 7.71 1.85 -2.10
N GLY A 77 7.25 1.15 -1.07
CA GLY A 77 5.88 1.19 -0.54
C GLY A 77 5.81 1.75 0.87
N ALA A 78 5.05 1.07 1.73
CA ALA A 78 4.92 1.45 3.14
C ALA A 78 6.29 1.53 3.81
N GLU A 79 6.49 2.56 4.63
CA GLU A 79 7.78 2.92 5.21
C GLU A 79 7.77 2.87 6.74
N TRP A 80 6.62 3.22 7.35
CA TRP A 80 6.54 3.37 8.81
C TRP A 80 5.55 2.40 9.45
N ILE A 81 5.80 2.10 10.72
CA ILE A 81 4.80 1.57 11.64
C ILE A 81 4.10 2.80 12.23
N HIS A 82 2.79 2.91 12.03
CA HIS A 82 1.97 3.98 12.57
C HIS A 82 1.40 3.55 13.93
N GLY A 83 1.83 4.23 15.00
CA GLY A 83 1.46 3.90 16.36
C GLY A 83 2.15 2.66 16.93
N GLN A 84 2.10 2.55 18.26
CA GLN A 84 2.78 1.51 19.02
C GLN A 84 1.80 0.64 19.80
N PHE A 85 0.64 1.20 20.22
CA PHE A 85 -0.31 0.53 21.11
C PHE A 85 -1.78 0.79 20.72
N PRO A 86 -2.57 -0.29 20.61
CA PRO A 86 -2.17 -1.69 20.44
C PRO A 86 -1.75 -1.94 18.98
N SER A 87 -0.54 -2.39 18.72
CA SER A 87 -0.02 -2.64 17.37
C SER A 87 0.64 -4.00 17.23
N ARG A 88 0.00 -4.91 16.54
CA ARG A 88 0.57 -6.23 16.23
C ARG A 88 1.90 -6.13 15.48
N VAL A 89 2.04 -5.16 14.59
CA VAL A 89 3.28 -4.96 13.81
C VAL A 89 4.42 -4.50 14.71
N TYR A 90 4.14 -3.55 15.61
CA TYR A 90 5.10 -3.08 16.60
C TYR A 90 5.52 -4.20 17.56
N ASP A 91 4.55 -4.92 18.10
CA ASP A 91 4.79 -6.05 19.02
C ASP A 91 5.68 -7.12 18.38
N LEU A 92 5.41 -7.47 17.12
CA LEU A 92 6.24 -8.44 16.39
C LEU A 92 7.69 -7.96 16.25
N ALA A 93 7.92 -6.68 15.98
CA ALA A 93 9.27 -6.12 15.91
C ALA A 93 9.99 -6.23 17.26
N ILE A 94 9.33 -5.80 18.34
CA ILE A 94 9.92 -5.81 19.70
C ILE A 94 10.19 -7.24 20.17
N GLN A 95 9.22 -8.16 20.04
CA GLN A 95 9.37 -9.56 20.45
C GLN A 95 10.50 -10.30 19.74
N ASN A 96 10.84 -9.86 18.51
CA ASN A 96 11.94 -10.43 17.74
C ASN A 96 13.26 -9.67 17.86
N ASN A 97 13.35 -8.69 18.77
CA ASN A 97 14.51 -7.83 18.97
C ASN A 97 14.96 -7.16 17.65
N VAL A 98 14.01 -6.62 16.87
CA VAL A 98 14.29 -5.80 15.70
C VAL A 98 14.48 -4.37 16.15
N SER A 99 15.57 -3.74 15.73
CA SER A 99 15.78 -2.31 15.96
C SER A 99 14.84 -1.51 15.08
N ILE A 100 13.94 -0.78 15.69
CA ILE A 100 13.06 0.21 15.06
C ILE A 100 13.33 1.56 15.72
N LEU A 101 13.27 2.64 14.94
CA LEU A 101 13.63 3.98 15.39
C LEU A 101 12.56 4.99 14.99
N PRO A 102 12.23 5.96 15.87
CA PRO A 102 11.37 7.06 15.47
C PRO A 102 12.06 7.92 14.39
N GLN A 103 11.29 8.39 13.44
CA GLN A 103 11.72 9.36 12.44
C GLN A 103 11.04 10.69 12.72
N ASP A 104 11.68 11.51 13.54
CA ASP A 104 11.28 12.90 13.75
C ASP A 104 11.99 13.74 12.69
N LEU A 105 11.22 14.27 11.76
CA LEU A 105 11.74 15.15 10.73
C LEU A 105 11.47 16.59 11.14
N ASP A 106 12.53 17.31 11.52
CA ASP A 106 12.53 18.77 11.43
C ASP A 106 12.49 19.17 9.94
N PHE A 107 12.18 20.41 9.60
CA PHE A 107 12.14 20.83 8.21
C PHE A 107 12.73 22.21 7.99
N ASP A 108 13.24 22.45 6.79
CA ASP A 108 13.62 23.78 6.28
C ASP A 108 12.85 24.06 5.00
N VAL A 109 12.12 25.17 4.97
CA VAL A 109 11.23 25.54 3.85
C VAL A 109 12.00 26.21 2.75
N TYR A 110 11.77 25.80 1.51
CA TYR A 110 12.29 26.44 0.31
C TYR A 110 11.18 26.97 -0.58
N ARG A 111 11.40 28.15 -1.16
CA ARG A 111 10.57 28.72 -2.22
C ARG A 111 11.19 28.43 -3.58
N SER A 112 10.38 28.47 -4.64
CA SER A 112 10.82 28.13 -6.01
C SER A 112 11.89 29.06 -6.61
N ASP A 113 12.12 30.24 -6.01
CA ASP A 113 13.24 31.14 -6.34
C ASP A 113 14.52 30.83 -5.56
N GLY A 114 14.55 29.73 -4.82
CA GLY A 114 15.67 29.29 -3.97
C GLY A 114 15.81 30.08 -2.67
N SER A 115 14.85 30.95 -2.31
CA SER A 115 14.83 31.62 -1.01
C SER A 115 14.32 30.67 0.08
N SER A 116 14.76 30.90 1.32
CA SER A 116 14.19 30.21 2.49
C SER A 116 12.82 30.80 2.81
N GLY A 117 11.87 29.92 3.16
CA GLY A 117 10.58 30.31 3.70
C GLY A 117 10.64 30.54 5.22
N ASP A 118 9.57 31.13 5.77
CA ASP A 118 9.40 31.25 7.22
C ASP A 118 8.97 29.88 7.79
N LYS A 119 9.92 29.20 8.42
CA LYS A 119 9.71 27.89 9.03
C LYS A 119 8.69 27.93 10.17
N GLN A 120 8.75 28.96 11.02
CA GLN A 120 7.87 29.05 12.18
C GLN A 120 6.43 29.27 11.74
N LEU A 121 6.21 30.19 10.83
CA LEU A 121 4.89 30.47 10.25
C LEU A 121 4.33 29.23 9.54
N LEU A 122 5.14 28.55 8.71
CA LEU A 122 4.67 27.36 8.02
C LEU A 122 4.31 26.25 8.99
N ASN A 123 5.14 26.00 10.02
CA ASN A 123 4.83 25.01 11.04
C ASN A 123 3.52 25.30 11.77
N GLU A 124 3.28 26.55 12.13
CA GLU A 124 2.04 26.99 12.77
C GLU A 124 0.83 26.75 11.87
N LEU A 125 0.89 27.20 10.61
CA LEU A 125 -0.23 27.06 9.66
C LEU A 125 -0.50 25.61 9.29
N MET A 126 0.54 24.79 9.12
CA MET A 126 0.40 23.36 8.89
C MET A 126 -0.21 22.63 10.09
N THR A 127 0.32 22.89 11.30
CA THR A 127 -0.21 22.28 12.54
C THR A 127 -1.67 22.61 12.72
N PHE A 128 -2.05 23.89 12.51
CA PHE A 128 -3.45 24.30 12.54
C PHE A 128 -4.28 23.55 11.49
N SER A 129 -3.83 23.54 10.23
CA SER A 129 -4.58 22.95 9.11
C SER A 129 -4.78 21.45 9.26
N LEU A 130 -3.76 20.73 9.70
CA LEU A 130 -3.85 19.28 9.95
C LEU A 130 -4.68 18.97 11.21
N GLY A 131 -4.64 19.83 12.22
CA GLY A 131 -5.41 19.64 13.46
C GLY A 131 -6.91 19.92 13.33
N VAL A 132 -7.38 20.59 12.27
CA VAL A 132 -8.84 20.85 12.12
C VAL A 132 -9.65 19.56 11.84
N VAL A 133 -9.00 18.47 11.45
CA VAL A 133 -9.66 17.17 11.26
C VAL A 133 -10.17 16.57 12.57
N ASP A 134 -9.63 17.00 13.72
CA ASP A 134 -10.07 16.59 15.06
C ASP A 134 -11.38 17.24 15.50
N ASP A 135 -11.83 18.29 14.79
CA ASP A 135 -13.08 19.01 15.05
C ASP A 135 -13.94 19.06 13.77
N PRO A 136 -14.44 17.91 13.30
CA PRO A 136 -15.16 17.84 12.03
C PRO A 136 -16.51 18.57 12.09
N PRO A 137 -17.01 19.07 10.95
CA PRO A 137 -18.31 19.73 10.89
C PRO A 137 -19.44 18.72 11.15
N GLN A 138 -20.61 19.22 11.63
CA GLN A 138 -21.79 18.38 11.88
C GLN A 138 -22.34 17.74 10.59
N VAL A 139 -22.19 18.41 9.47
CA VAL A 139 -22.59 17.90 8.15
C VAL A 139 -21.30 17.66 7.36
N PRO A 140 -21.06 16.42 6.91
CA PRO A 140 -19.88 16.10 6.13
C PRO A 140 -19.76 16.95 4.86
N GLU A 141 -18.58 17.46 4.60
CA GLU A 141 -18.23 18.25 3.43
C GLU A 141 -16.84 17.87 2.89
N PRO A 142 -16.43 18.35 1.71
CA PRO A 142 -15.06 18.13 1.22
C PRO A 142 -14.02 18.69 2.18
N LEU A 143 -13.00 17.88 2.50
CA LEU A 143 -11.99 18.23 3.50
C LEU A 143 -11.23 19.51 3.14
N GLY A 144 -10.86 19.68 1.86
CA GLY A 144 -10.15 20.87 1.39
C GLY A 144 -10.94 22.17 1.54
N GLU A 145 -12.25 22.13 1.26
CA GLU A 145 -13.14 23.29 1.48
C GLU A 145 -13.20 23.64 2.98
N TYR A 146 -13.31 22.62 3.83
CA TYR A 146 -13.36 22.80 5.28
C TYR A 146 -12.05 23.39 5.82
N ILE A 147 -10.90 22.79 5.47
CA ILE A 147 -9.58 23.29 5.89
C ILE A 147 -9.36 24.71 5.39
N THR A 148 -9.65 25.01 4.12
CA THR A 148 -9.48 26.33 3.52
C THR A 148 -10.24 27.37 4.32
N LYS A 149 -11.52 27.13 4.60
CA LYS A 149 -12.37 28.05 5.38
C LYS A 149 -11.78 28.30 6.78
N ARG A 150 -11.48 27.23 7.51
CA ARG A 150 -10.94 27.32 8.89
C ARG A 150 -9.58 28.03 8.90
N LEU A 151 -8.69 27.73 7.95
CA LEU A 151 -7.38 28.37 7.83
C LEU A 151 -7.49 29.85 7.51
N MET A 152 -8.37 30.23 6.58
CA MET A 152 -8.58 31.65 6.26
C MET A 152 -9.12 32.45 7.44
N ASP A 153 -10.03 31.88 8.22
CA ASP A 153 -10.53 32.52 9.47
C ASP A 153 -9.41 32.63 10.52
N TYR A 154 -8.56 31.60 10.63
CA TYR A 154 -7.38 31.61 11.51
C TYR A 154 -6.38 32.73 11.11
N ILE A 155 -6.01 32.78 9.82
CA ILE A 155 -5.10 33.82 9.28
C ILE A 155 -5.67 35.20 9.50
N LYS A 156 -6.97 35.40 9.24
CA LYS A 156 -7.64 36.71 9.46
C LYS A 156 -7.53 37.18 10.92
N THR A 157 -7.58 36.26 11.85
CA THR A 157 -7.54 36.53 13.29
C THR A 157 -6.12 36.74 13.80
N ASN A 158 -5.19 35.86 13.42
CA ASN A 158 -3.85 35.79 14.02
C ASN A 158 -2.76 36.46 13.15
N HIS A 159 -2.94 36.47 11.83
CA HIS A 159 -1.97 36.99 10.85
C HIS A 159 -2.63 37.88 9.78
N PRO A 160 -3.39 38.96 10.16
CA PRO A 160 -4.20 39.72 9.19
C PRO A 160 -3.37 40.36 8.06
N THR A 161 -2.10 40.67 8.30
CA THR A 161 -1.20 41.19 7.27
C THR A 161 -0.87 40.18 6.18
N LEU A 162 -0.91 38.87 6.49
CA LEU A 162 -0.66 37.80 5.53
C LEU A 162 -1.71 37.77 4.42
N LEU A 163 -2.94 38.29 4.68
CA LEU A 163 -4.00 38.37 3.67
C LEU A 163 -3.63 39.26 2.47
N GLN A 164 -2.60 40.09 2.59
CA GLN A 164 -2.09 40.92 1.50
C GLN A 164 -1.13 40.15 0.59
N ASP A 165 -0.52 39.04 1.06
CA ASP A 165 0.34 38.15 0.29
C ASP A 165 -0.47 36.98 -0.30
N LYS A 166 -1.30 37.30 -1.31
CA LYS A 166 -2.14 36.31 -1.98
C LYS A 166 -1.33 35.22 -2.63
N ASP A 167 -0.16 35.55 -3.19
CA ASP A 167 0.72 34.56 -3.80
C ASP A 167 1.15 33.49 -2.80
N PHE A 168 1.52 33.89 -1.59
CA PHE A 168 1.87 32.95 -0.54
C PHE A 168 0.68 32.10 -0.12
N ILE A 169 -0.50 32.69 0.10
CA ILE A 169 -1.71 31.97 0.54
C ILE A 169 -2.12 30.93 -0.51
N ASP A 170 -2.22 31.32 -1.77
CA ASP A 170 -2.63 30.42 -2.85
C ASP A 170 -1.67 29.23 -2.96
N ASN A 171 -0.36 29.47 -2.95
CA ASN A 171 0.63 28.40 -3.01
C ASN A 171 0.75 27.58 -1.70
N LEU A 172 0.39 28.15 -0.54
CA LEU A 172 0.26 27.40 0.71
C LEU A 172 -0.90 26.43 0.64
N LEU A 173 -2.07 26.86 0.14
CA LEU A 173 -3.24 25.98 -0.02
C LEU A 173 -2.94 24.82 -0.96
N GLU A 174 -2.29 25.09 -2.09
CA GLU A 174 -1.86 24.00 -3.00
C GLU A 174 -0.84 23.07 -2.34
N PHE A 175 0.08 23.58 -1.55
CA PHE A 175 1.02 22.75 -0.80
C PHE A 175 0.30 21.87 0.23
N LEU A 176 -0.70 22.42 0.95
CA LEU A 176 -1.51 21.66 1.90
C LEU A 176 -2.36 20.59 1.22
N ASP A 177 -2.93 20.88 0.03
CA ASP A 177 -3.61 19.88 -0.81
C ASP A 177 -2.69 18.68 -1.06
N LEU A 178 -1.45 18.93 -1.55
CA LEU A 178 -0.47 17.88 -1.78
C LEU A 178 -0.08 17.10 -0.51
N VAL A 179 -0.01 17.77 0.64
CA VAL A 179 0.27 17.10 1.92
C VAL A 179 -0.88 16.15 2.27
N ILE A 180 -2.13 16.62 2.21
CA ILE A 180 -3.32 15.79 2.46
C ILE A 180 -3.40 14.64 1.45
N ASP A 181 -3.17 14.90 0.17
CA ASP A 181 -3.20 13.87 -0.87
C ASP A 181 -2.15 12.78 -0.65
N ASN A 182 -0.98 13.13 -0.10
CA ASN A 182 0.01 12.13 0.29
C ASN A 182 -0.42 11.32 1.52
N TYR A 183 -1.15 11.90 2.48
CA TYR A 183 -1.71 11.17 3.62
C TYR A 183 -2.85 10.25 3.20
N GLU A 184 -3.77 10.74 2.37
CA GLU A 184 -5.00 10.06 1.99
C GLU A 184 -4.86 9.23 0.70
N SER A 185 -3.80 9.42 -0.06
CA SER A 185 -3.62 8.89 -1.42
C SER A 185 -4.69 9.36 -2.42
N SER A 186 -5.27 10.54 -2.18
CA SER A 186 -6.30 11.14 -3.02
C SER A 186 -5.74 11.82 -4.28
N ASN A 187 -6.62 12.26 -5.16
CA ASN A 187 -6.24 13.12 -6.30
C ASN A 187 -6.35 14.60 -5.94
N SER A 188 -7.16 14.92 -4.94
CA SER A 188 -7.34 16.23 -4.34
C SER A 188 -7.94 16.06 -2.96
N TRP A 189 -7.57 16.94 -2.03
CA TRP A 189 -8.17 17.00 -0.71
C TRP A 189 -9.70 17.23 -0.73
N ASN A 190 -10.26 17.71 -1.86
CA ASN A 190 -11.70 17.83 -2.05
C ASN A 190 -12.39 16.51 -2.42
N ASP A 191 -11.64 15.47 -2.75
CA ASP A 191 -12.16 14.11 -2.89
C ASP A 191 -12.32 13.41 -1.54
N VAL A 192 -11.67 13.92 -0.49
CA VAL A 192 -11.67 13.38 0.87
C VAL A 192 -12.84 13.96 1.66
N SER A 193 -13.51 13.12 2.45
CA SER A 193 -14.59 13.53 3.35
C SER A 193 -14.06 14.03 4.69
N THR A 194 -14.71 15.05 5.28
CA THR A 194 -14.49 15.41 6.68
C THR A 194 -15.00 14.33 7.65
N GLU A 195 -15.88 13.41 7.20
CA GLU A 195 -16.27 12.22 7.97
C GLU A 195 -15.32 11.07 7.64
N THR A 196 -14.45 10.74 8.58
CA THR A 196 -13.60 9.56 8.53
C THR A 196 -13.84 8.68 9.75
N ARG A 197 -13.61 7.39 9.60
CA ARG A 197 -13.60 6.43 10.70
C ARG A 197 -12.20 6.00 11.08
N TYR A 198 -11.21 6.55 10.41
CA TYR A 198 -9.82 6.27 10.74
C TYR A 198 -9.52 6.72 12.17
N THR A 199 -8.85 5.87 12.91
CA THR A 199 -8.35 6.16 14.26
C THR A 199 -6.87 5.83 14.33
N GLU A 200 -6.08 6.74 14.85
CA GLU A 200 -4.67 6.49 15.10
C GLU A 200 -4.48 5.55 16.29
N LEU A 201 -3.44 4.74 16.23
CA LEU A 201 -2.96 3.99 17.39
C LEU A 201 -2.08 4.90 18.25
N ASP A 202 -2.06 4.65 19.55
CA ASP A 202 -1.23 5.42 20.47
C ASP A 202 0.27 5.25 20.19
N GLY A 203 1.02 6.31 20.42
CA GLY A 203 2.47 6.33 20.27
C GLY A 203 2.95 7.02 19.00
N HIS A 204 4.22 6.86 18.68
CA HIS A 204 4.86 7.54 17.57
C HIS A 204 4.36 7.03 16.21
N GLN A 205 3.93 7.94 15.33
CA GLN A 205 3.32 7.57 14.05
C GLN A 205 4.32 7.21 12.94
N HIS A 206 5.60 7.53 13.10
CA HIS A 206 6.63 7.27 12.09
C HIS A 206 7.78 6.42 12.67
N MET A 207 7.48 5.16 13.10
CA MET A 207 8.51 4.23 13.55
C MET A 207 9.10 3.49 12.34
N SER A 208 10.38 3.73 12.05
CA SER A 208 11.07 3.13 10.91
C SER A 208 11.75 1.81 11.26
N TRP A 209 11.69 0.85 10.35
CA TRP A 209 12.48 -0.39 10.38
C TRP A 209 13.98 -0.16 10.10
N HIS A 210 14.37 1.08 9.80
CA HIS A 210 15.73 1.48 9.52
C HIS A 210 16.40 0.55 8.50
N ARG A 211 17.65 0.15 8.70
CA ARG A 211 18.41 -0.73 7.79
C ARG A 211 17.89 -2.16 7.69
N ASN A 212 17.04 -2.60 8.62
CA ASN A 212 16.38 -3.91 8.52
C ASN A 212 15.37 -3.93 7.36
N GLY A 213 14.69 -2.80 7.13
CA GLY A 213 13.61 -2.65 6.18
C GLY A 213 12.32 -3.36 6.61
N TYR A 214 11.20 -2.88 6.10
CA TYR A 214 9.86 -3.41 6.41
C TYR A 214 9.69 -4.88 5.97
N LYS A 215 10.50 -5.36 5.01
CA LYS A 215 10.52 -6.79 4.63
C LYS A 215 10.75 -7.73 5.81
N THR A 216 11.37 -7.26 6.88
CA THR A 216 11.62 -8.03 8.11
C THR A 216 10.33 -8.51 8.75
N LEU A 217 9.23 -7.75 8.65
CA LEU A 217 7.91 -8.20 9.09
C LEU A 217 7.52 -9.55 8.46
N PHE A 218 7.71 -9.70 7.15
CA PHE A 218 7.36 -10.93 6.44
C PHE A 218 8.26 -12.10 6.82
N GLN A 219 9.53 -11.85 7.07
CA GLN A 219 10.45 -12.87 7.59
C GLN A 219 10.00 -13.38 8.96
N ILE A 220 9.53 -12.48 9.84
CA ILE A 220 8.98 -12.84 11.14
C ILE A 220 7.68 -13.62 10.99
N LEU A 221 6.73 -13.10 10.21
CA LEU A 221 5.43 -13.74 10.00
C LEU A 221 5.58 -15.14 9.41
N LEU A 222 6.49 -15.32 8.46
CA LEU A 222 6.74 -16.60 7.79
C LEU A 222 7.73 -17.51 8.53
N ASN A 223 8.17 -17.11 9.74
CA ASN A 223 9.13 -17.85 10.56
C ASN A 223 10.47 -18.14 9.85
N THR A 224 10.93 -17.18 9.05
CA THR A 224 12.22 -17.25 8.32
C THR A 224 13.24 -16.21 8.81
N TYR A 225 12.85 -15.34 9.75
CA TYR A 225 13.74 -14.35 10.34
C TYR A 225 14.88 -15.05 11.09
N LYS A 226 16.12 -14.52 10.95
CA LYS A 226 17.34 -15.11 11.50
C LYS A 226 17.52 -16.60 11.15
N ASN A 227 17.22 -16.95 9.89
CA ASN A 227 17.28 -18.33 9.38
C ASN A 227 16.31 -19.31 10.06
N GLY A 228 15.16 -18.82 10.48
CA GLY A 228 14.08 -19.68 10.95
C GLY A 228 13.63 -20.68 9.88
N PRO A 229 13.07 -21.85 10.30
CA PRO A 229 12.81 -22.99 9.39
C PRO A 229 11.55 -22.82 8.52
N GLY A 230 10.80 -21.72 8.66
CA GLY A 230 9.46 -21.61 8.05
C GLY A 230 8.41 -22.43 8.82
N TYR A 231 7.27 -22.67 8.16
CA TYR A 231 6.21 -23.55 8.68
C TYR A 231 6.07 -24.76 7.78
N PRO A 232 6.18 -26.01 8.29
CA PRO A 232 6.10 -27.22 7.47
C PRO A 232 4.73 -27.41 6.81
N THR A 233 3.68 -26.77 7.33
CA THR A 233 2.31 -26.84 6.82
C THR A 233 1.96 -25.71 5.84
N LEU A 234 2.90 -24.81 5.54
CA LEU A 234 2.73 -23.69 4.62
C LEU A 234 3.51 -23.92 3.32
N ASP A 235 2.79 -23.98 2.22
CA ASP A 235 3.35 -23.89 0.87
C ASP A 235 3.09 -22.49 0.29
N ILE A 236 4.09 -21.84 -0.29
CA ILE A 236 3.94 -20.54 -0.95
C ILE A 236 4.40 -20.67 -2.40
N LYS A 237 3.52 -20.34 -3.32
CA LYS A 237 3.82 -20.30 -4.75
C LYS A 237 3.81 -18.89 -5.26
N LEU A 238 4.97 -18.41 -5.66
CA LEU A 238 5.16 -17.11 -6.32
C LEU A 238 4.88 -17.24 -7.83
N LYS A 239 4.63 -16.11 -8.50
CA LYS A 239 4.29 -16.04 -9.93
C LYS A 239 3.06 -16.89 -10.26
N LYS A 240 2.11 -16.93 -9.32
CA LYS A 240 0.84 -17.67 -9.44
C LYS A 240 -0.33 -16.68 -9.40
N GLU A 241 -0.64 -16.14 -10.55
CA GLU A 241 -1.78 -15.24 -10.70
C GLU A 241 -3.08 -16.04 -10.74
N VAL A 242 -3.96 -15.76 -9.78
CA VAL A 242 -5.30 -16.36 -9.72
C VAL A 242 -6.21 -15.70 -10.74
N SER A 243 -6.82 -16.49 -11.61
CA SER A 243 -7.78 -16.06 -12.61
C SER A 243 -9.23 -16.22 -12.19
N GLN A 244 -9.53 -17.26 -11.38
CA GLN A 244 -10.90 -17.54 -10.94
C GLN A 244 -10.95 -18.27 -9.60
N ILE A 245 -11.95 -17.95 -8.79
CA ILE A 245 -12.32 -18.61 -7.53
C ILE A 245 -13.72 -19.16 -7.71
N SER A 246 -13.83 -20.49 -7.83
CA SER A 246 -15.12 -21.18 -7.90
C SER A 246 -15.48 -21.70 -6.51
N TRP A 247 -16.48 -21.08 -5.89
CA TRP A 247 -16.90 -21.40 -4.53
C TRP A 247 -18.31 -22.03 -4.51
N PRO A 248 -18.41 -23.26 -3.93
CA PRO A 248 -19.65 -24.02 -3.96
C PRO A 248 -20.62 -23.60 -2.86
N GLN A 249 -21.92 -23.77 -3.11
CA GLN A 249 -22.96 -23.71 -2.07
C GLN A 249 -23.07 -25.04 -1.31
N ASP A 250 -22.62 -26.16 -1.90
CA ASP A 250 -22.56 -27.47 -1.25
C ASP A 250 -21.46 -27.49 -0.19
N PRO A 251 -21.78 -27.73 1.09
CA PRO A 251 -20.79 -27.76 2.18
C PRO A 251 -19.76 -28.90 2.03
N ASN A 252 -20.07 -29.96 1.25
CA ASN A 252 -19.14 -31.06 1.02
C ASN A 252 -18.17 -30.84 -0.15
N ALA A 253 -18.42 -29.84 -0.99
CA ALA A 253 -17.56 -29.54 -2.11
C ALA A 253 -16.42 -28.59 -1.71
N ASP A 254 -15.25 -28.70 -2.32
CA ASP A 254 -14.13 -27.79 -2.14
C ASP A 254 -14.28 -26.53 -2.98
N VAL A 255 -13.71 -25.42 -2.49
CA VAL A 255 -13.43 -24.25 -3.32
C VAL A 255 -12.32 -24.62 -4.30
N VAL A 256 -12.49 -24.22 -5.57
CA VAL A 256 -11.51 -24.42 -6.63
C VAL A 256 -10.92 -23.08 -7.04
N VAL A 257 -9.59 -22.96 -6.97
CA VAL A 257 -8.84 -21.79 -7.40
C VAL A 257 -8.07 -22.10 -8.67
N SER A 258 -8.36 -21.37 -9.75
CA SER A 258 -7.68 -21.51 -11.04
C SER A 258 -6.69 -20.37 -11.23
N CYS A 259 -5.51 -20.68 -11.78
CA CYS A 259 -4.48 -19.70 -12.11
C CYS A 259 -4.40 -19.47 -13.63
N THR A 260 -3.80 -18.37 -14.04
CA THR A 260 -3.62 -17.99 -15.47
C THR A 260 -2.74 -18.96 -16.24
N ASP A 261 -1.85 -19.70 -15.55
CA ASP A 261 -1.00 -20.73 -16.14
C ASP A 261 -1.70 -22.09 -16.31
N GLY A 262 -3.01 -22.17 -16.07
CA GLY A 262 -3.82 -23.39 -16.19
C GLY A 262 -3.76 -24.31 -14.96
N THR A 263 -2.96 -24.02 -13.94
CA THR A 263 -2.95 -24.81 -12.70
C THR A 263 -4.20 -24.54 -11.87
N THR A 264 -4.67 -25.57 -11.15
CA THR A 264 -5.83 -25.48 -10.25
C THR A 264 -5.48 -26.06 -8.89
N TYR A 265 -6.05 -25.46 -7.84
CA TYR A 265 -5.89 -25.89 -6.45
C TYR A 265 -7.25 -26.01 -5.77
N ARG A 266 -7.33 -26.82 -4.73
CA ARG A 266 -8.56 -27.08 -3.96
C ARG A 266 -8.34 -26.84 -2.47
N ALA A 267 -9.33 -26.24 -1.83
CA ALA A 267 -9.32 -26.04 -0.37
C ALA A 267 -10.73 -26.02 0.19
N LYS A 268 -10.84 -26.19 1.51
CA LYS A 268 -12.14 -26.03 2.21
C LYS A 268 -12.64 -24.58 2.13
N ASN A 269 -11.73 -23.62 2.23
CA ASN A 269 -12.01 -22.19 2.14
C ASN A 269 -10.83 -21.40 1.55
N VAL A 270 -11.10 -20.16 1.22
CA VAL A 270 -10.14 -19.24 0.61
C VAL A 270 -10.16 -17.90 1.36
N ILE A 271 -8.99 -17.32 1.64
CA ILE A 271 -8.87 -15.94 2.11
C ILE A 271 -8.34 -15.09 0.96
N VAL A 272 -9.14 -14.12 0.51
CA VAL A 272 -8.79 -13.19 -0.56
C VAL A 272 -8.21 -11.93 0.05
N THR A 273 -6.96 -11.60 -0.29
CA THR A 273 -6.25 -10.44 0.25
C THR A 273 -5.71 -9.50 -0.83
N VAL A 274 -6.25 -9.60 -2.05
CA VAL A 274 -5.89 -8.69 -3.14
C VAL A 274 -6.35 -7.27 -2.82
N SER A 275 -5.66 -6.27 -3.38
CA SER A 275 -5.99 -4.86 -3.17
C SER A 275 -7.40 -4.52 -3.65
N LEU A 276 -7.95 -3.41 -3.13
CA LEU A 276 -9.21 -2.87 -3.65
C LEU A 276 -9.11 -2.52 -5.14
N GLY A 277 -7.95 -2.05 -5.61
CA GLY A 277 -7.73 -1.74 -7.02
C GLY A 277 -7.87 -2.97 -7.92
N VAL A 278 -7.31 -4.11 -7.51
CA VAL A 278 -7.50 -5.40 -8.21
C VAL A 278 -8.95 -5.86 -8.14
N LEU A 279 -9.62 -5.71 -7.01
CA LEU A 279 -11.06 -6.01 -6.91
C LEU A 279 -11.89 -5.14 -7.85
N LYS A 280 -11.64 -3.83 -7.92
CA LYS A 280 -12.34 -2.91 -8.85
C LYS A 280 -12.20 -3.34 -10.31
N GLU A 281 -11.02 -3.80 -10.70
CA GLU A 281 -10.75 -4.25 -12.07
C GLU A 281 -11.36 -5.62 -12.37
N ARG A 282 -11.39 -6.55 -11.39
CA ARG A 282 -11.58 -7.98 -11.66
C ARG A 282 -12.73 -8.65 -10.90
N TYR A 283 -13.52 -7.97 -10.07
CA TYR A 283 -14.58 -8.60 -9.26
C TYR A 283 -15.60 -9.37 -10.12
N ASN A 284 -15.86 -8.94 -11.33
CA ASN A 284 -16.84 -9.56 -12.24
C ASN A 284 -16.33 -10.83 -12.93
N THR A 285 -15.02 -11.07 -12.95
CA THR A 285 -14.39 -12.26 -13.57
C THR A 285 -13.81 -13.23 -12.55
N LEU A 286 -13.38 -12.70 -11.39
CA LEU A 286 -12.63 -13.45 -10.40
C LEU A 286 -13.50 -14.47 -9.63
N PHE A 287 -14.79 -14.21 -9.41
CA PHE A 287 -15.65 -15.03 -8.57
C PHE A 287 -16.74 -15.78 -9.34
N ARG A 288 -16.94 -17.08 -9.01
CA ARG A 288 -18.03 -17.92 -9.50
C ARG A 288 -18.62 -18.73 -8.33
N PRO A 289 -19.89 -18.57 -7.96
CA PRO A 289 -20.84 -17.53 -8.42
C PRO A 289 -20.32 -16.09 -8.24
N GLN A 290 -21.04 -15.14 -8.88
CA GLN A 290 -20.73 -13.70 -8.75
C GLN A 290 -20.88 -13.25 -7.30
N LEU A 291 -20.19 -12.17 -6.94
CA LEU A 291 -20.32 -11.54 -5.63
C LEU A 291 -21.75 -10.99 -5.43
N PRO A 292 -22.28 -11.00 -4.20
CA PRO A 292 -23.53 -10.32 -3.86
C PRO A 292 -23.46 -8.82 -4.21
N GLN A 293 -24.58 -8.25 -4.65
CA GLN A 293 -24.65 -6.87 -5.12
C GLN A 293 -24.14 -5.85 -4.07
N GLN A 294 -24.42 -6.08 -2.79
CA GLN A 294 -23.96 -5.21 -1.71
C GLN A 294 -22.42 -5.13 -1.66
N LYS A 295 -21.74 -6.28 -1.83
CA LYS A 295 -20.28 -6.34 -1.87
C LYS A 295 -19.73 -5.65 -3.13
N VAL A 296 -20.38 -5.82 -4.27
CA VAL A 296 -20.02 -5.11 -5.51
C VAL A 296 -20.17 -3.59 -5.32
N THR A 297 -21.25 -3.15 -4.68
CA THR A 297 -21.44 -1.72 -4.35
C THR A 297 -20.30 -1.20 -3.45
N SER A 298 -19.91 -1.95 -2.42
CA SER A 298 -18.79 -1.58 -1.55
C SER A 298 -17.49 -1.45 -2.34
N ILE A 299 -17.16 -2.41 -3.21
CA ILE A 299 -15.97 -2.35 -4.08
C ILE A 299 -15.99 -1.09 -4.97
N GLN A 300 -17.15 -0.72 -5.52
CA GLN A 300 -17.28 0.43 -6.40
C GLN A 300 -17.20 1.77 -5.67
N LYS A 301 -17.74 1.86 -4.45
CA LYS A 301 -17.92 3.11 -3.69
C LYS A 301 -16.71 3.48 -2.82
N LEU A 302 -15.96 2.51 -2.31
CA LEU A 302 -14.69 2.76 -1.64
C LEU A 302 -13.67 3.33 -2.64
N SER A 303 -12.83 4.26 -2.20
CA SER A 303 -11.74 4.82 -3.00
C SER A 303 -10.41 4.14 -2.72
N ILE A 304 -9.57 4.09 -3.75
CA ILE A 304 -8.15 3.77 -3.67
C ILE A 304 -7.42 4.71 -4.60
N GLY A 305 -6.40 5.37 -4.10
CA GLY A 305 -5.61 6.29 -4.90
C GLY A 305 -4.18 5.82 -5.13
N VAL A 306 -3.32 6.76 -5.52
CA VAL A 306 -1.93 6.47 -5.85
C VAL A 306 -1.01 7.48 -5.19
N VAL A 307 -0.07 6.99 -4.41
CA VAL A 307 1.09 7.74 -3.95
C VAL A 307 2.33 7.08 -4.55
N GLY A 308 3.11 7.87 -5.27
CA GLY A 308 4.34 7.45 -5.92
C GLY A 308 5.57 8.00 -5.23
N LYS A 309 6.68 7.28 -5.33
CA LYS A 309 7.99 7.71 -4.85
C LYS A 309 8.98 7.77 -6.00
N VAL A 310 9.79 8.84 -6.04
CA VAL A 310 11.03 8.91 -6.81
C VAL A 310 12.17 9.03 -5.79
N ILE A 311 13.10 8.09 -5.80
CA ILE A 311 14.19 8.01 -4.84
C ILE A 311 15.50 8.20 -5.58
N LEU A 312 16.25 9.23 -5.20
CA LEU A 312 17.54 9.57 -5.79
C LEU A 312 18.65 9.17 -4.84
N GLU A 313 19.70 8.49 -5.35
CA GLU A 313 20.89 8.18 -4.60
C GLU A 313 22.06 9.07 -5.04
N PHE A 314 22.83 9.56 -4.09
CA PHE A 314 24.01 10.37 -4.32
C PHE A 314 25.27 9.68 -3.80
N GLU A 315 26.41 10.05 -4.31
CA GLU A 315 27.70 9.52 -3.82
C GLU A 315 27.88 9.79 -2.32
N LYS A 316 27.44 10.97 -1.87
CA LYS A 316 27.37 11.38 -0.45
C LYS A 316 26.24 12.38 -0.23
N ALA A 317 25.68 12.40 0.98
CA ALA A 317 24.67 13.38 1.34
C ALA A 317 25.28 14.80 1.33
N TRP A 318 24.57 15.73 0.72
CA TRP A 318 24.86 17.16 0.67
C TRP A 318 23.79 18.01 1.41
N TRP A 319 22.81 17.35 2.00
CA TRP A 319 21.71 17.90 2.79
C TRP A 319 21.83 17.54 4.27
N ASP A 320 21.03 18.18 5.13
CA ASP A 320 20.87 17.77 6.52
C ASP A 320 20.00 16.50 6.57
N LYS A 321 20.53 15.42 7.11
CA LYS A 321 19.91 14.10 7.09
C LYS A 321 18.73 13.95 8.03
N THR A 322 18.47 14.91 8.90
CA THR A 322 17.39 14.91 9.87
C THR A 322 16.24 15.83 9.49
N LYS A 323 16.26 16.35 8.26
CA LYS A 323 15.28 17.34 7.83
C LYS A 323 14.48 16.89 6.61
N TRP A 324 13.22 17.20 6.62
CA TRP A 324 12.37 17.28 5.44
C TRP A 324 12.52 18.68 4.82
N PHE A 325 12.37 18.80 3.51
CA PHE A 325 12.51 20.04 2.76
C PHE A 325 11.25 20.30 1.94
N PRO A 326 10.22 20.97 2.54
CA PRO A 326 9.01 21.39 1.83
C PRO A 326 9.33 22.38 0.71
N PHE A 327 8.60 22.25 -0.39
CA PHE A 327 8.68 23.09 -1.58
C PHE A 327 7.43 23.92 -1.76
N ILE A 328 7.51 25.22 -1.53
CA ILE A 328 6.40 26.14 -1.76
C ILE A 328 6.70 27.00 -2.98
N TRP A 329 5.89 26.82 -4.00
CA TRP A 329 6.02 27.54 -5.26
C TRP A 329 5.72 29.03 -5.10
N LYS A 330 6.17 29.81 -6.07
CA LYS A 330 5.68 31.14 -6.40
C LYS A 330 4.91 31.06 -7.70
N SER A 331 3.77 31.71 -7.79
CA SER A 331 2.90 31.64 -8.97
C SER A 331 3.61 32.08 -10.25
N ASP A 332 4.47 33.08 -10.18
CA ASP A 332 5.23 33.54 -11.35
C ASP A 332 6.26 32.52 -11.87
N ASP A 333 6.77 31.66 -11.00
CA ASP A 333 7.66 30.59 -11.42
C ASP A 333 6.89 29.42 -12.02
N LYS A 334 5.68 29.12 -11.53
CA LYS A 334 4.78 28.14 -12.14
C LYS A 334 4.38 28.53 -13.56
N LYS A 335 4.00 29.79 -13.77
CA LYS A 335 3.63 30.33 -15.09
C LYS A 335 4.72 30.21 -16.16
N ARG A 336 5.97 29.96 -15.75
CA ARG A 336 7.11 29.76 -16.67
C ARG A 336 7.31 28.30 -17.07
N LEU A 337 6.62 27.39 -16.42
CA LEU A 337 6.63 25.98 -16.81
C LEU A 337 5.81 25.82 -18.09
N SER A 338 6.25 24.93 -18.96
CA SER A 338 5.42 24.47 -20.08
C SER A 338 4.39 23.42 -19.62
N ASP A 339 3.32 23.24 -20.36
CA ASP A 339 2.23 22.32 -20.01
C ASP A 339 2.74 20.88 -19.76
N ASP A 340 3.78 20.45 -20.48
CA ASP A 340 4.42 19.16 -20.32
C ASP A 340 5.36 19.06 -19.10
N GLU A 341 5.58 20.17 -18.39
CA GLU A 341 6.39 20.25 -17.18
C GLU A 341 5.54 20.48 -15.92
N GLU A 342 4.27 20.83 -16.04
CA GLU A 342 3.41 21.18 -14.89
C GLU A 342 3.37 20.10 -13.82
N TRP A 343 3.49 18.84 -14.21
CA TRP A 343 3.49 17.71 -13.27
C TRP A 343 4.56 17.79 -12.17
N VAL A 344 5.66 18.52 -12.38
CA VAL A 344 6.71 18.67 -11.35
C VAL A 344 6.22 19.46 -10.13
N THR A 345 5.14 20.26 -10.27
CA THR A 345 4.56 21.03 -9.17
C THR A 345 3.86 20.15 -8.14
N ASN A 346 3.57 18.88 -8.48
CA ASN A 346 2.95 17.92 -7.58
C ASN A 346 3.92 17.33 -6.55
N PHE A 347 5.23 17.60 -6.65
CA PHE A 347 6.16 17.20 -5.61
C PHE A 347 6.19 18.23 -4.49
N SER A 348 5.65 17.87 -3.32
CA SER A 348 5.56 18.75 -2.14
C SER A 348 6.90 18.99 -1.43
N GLY A 349 7.95 18.22 -1.78
CA GLY A 349 9.27 18.35 -1.17
C GLY A 349 10.11 17.08 -1.26
N VAL A 350 11.21 17.05 -0.50
CA VAL A 350 12.10 15.90 -0.42
C VAL A 350 12.41 15.53 1.03
N SER A 351 12.57 14.24 1.30
CA SER A 351 12.95 13.74 2.62
C SER A 351 13.99 12.62 2.53
N PRO A 352 14.92 12.50 3.50
CA PRO A 352 15.85 11.39 3.56
C PRO A 352 15.17 10.15 4.14
N PRO A 353 15.26 8.96 3.50
CA PRO A 353 14.79 7.72 4.08
C PRO A 353 15.72 7.23 5.20
N MET A 354 15.17 6.62 6.24
CA MET A 354 15.95 6.14 7.39
C MET A 354 16.89 4.97 7.06
N GLY A 355 16.53 4.17 6.06
CA GLY A 355 17.29 2.97 5.68
C GLY A 355 18.53 3.23 4.83
N ASN A 356 18.67 4.44 4.26
CA ASN A 356 19.78 4.84 3.38
C ASN A 356 20.20 6.28 3.64
N SER A 357 21.46 6.49 3.99
CA SER A 357 21.96 7.81 4.39
C SER A 357 22.36 8.70 3.21
N LYS A 358 22.29 8.21 1.98
CA LYS A 358 22.72 8.90 0.76
C LYS A 358 21.58 9.13 -0.23
N SER A 359 20.34 8.88 0.18
CA SER A 359 19.18 9.01 -0.69
C SER A 359 18.25 10.13 -0.25
N LEU A 360 17.53 10.68 -1.23
CA LEU A 360 16.40 11.59 -1.04
C LEU A 360 15.18 10.99 -1.74
N THR A 361 14.04 11.04 -1.07
CA THR A 361 12.74 10.59 -1.58
C THR A 361 11.88 11.81 -1.89
N LEU A 362 11.32 11.84 -3.11
CA LEU A 362 10.26 12.76 -3.51
C LEU A 362 8.96 11.96 -3.60
N TRP A 363 7.87 12.62 -3.18
CA TRP A 363 6.55 12.02 -3.16
C TRP A 363 5.64 12.73 -4.15
N SER A 364 4.87 11.96 -4.91
CA SER A 364 3.82 12.44 -5.81
C SER A 364 2.53 11.68 -5.53
N CYS A 365 1.39 12.29 -5.83
CA CYS A 365 0.07 11.71 -5.58
C CYS A 365 -0.86 11.81 -6.79
N GLY A 366 -1.95 11.08 -6.73
CA GLY A 366 -3.03 11.16 -7.69
C GLY A 366 -2.64 10.81 -9.13
N GLU A 367 -3.19 11.56 -10.08
CA GLU A 367 -2.95 11.36 -11.51
C GLU A 367 -1.49 11.62 -11.90
N VAL A 368 -0.81 12.54 -11.19
CA VAL A 368 0.62 12.79 -11.45
C VAL A 368 1.47 11.59 -11.04
N ALA A 369 1.16 10.92 -9.94
CA ALA A 369 1.86 9.68 -9.57
C ALA A 369 1.73 8.62 -10.66
N LYS A 370 0.53 8.45 -11.26
CA LYS A 370 0.30 7.54 -12.40
C LYS A 370 1.10 7.95 -13.63
N LEU A 371 1.15 9.25 -13.94
CA LEU A 371 1.94 9.78 -15.05
C LEU A 371 3.43 9.48 -14.84
N VAL A 372 3.97 9.78 -13.65
CA VAL A 372 5.39 9.55 -13.32
C VAL A 372 5.78 8.07 -13.49
N GLU A 373 4.87 7.12 -13.23
CA GLU A 373 5.13 5.70 -13.47
C GLU A 373 5.39 5.36 -14.95
N THR A 374 4.87 6.15 -15.90
CA THR A 374 4.92 5.87 -17.35
C THR A 374 5.94 6.71 -18.10
N LEU A 375 6.36 7.85 -17.57
CA LEU A 375 7.35 8.72 -18.21
C LEU A 375 8.71 8.01 -18.39
N PRO A 376 9.49 8.34 -19.44
CA PRO A 376 10.87 7.84 -19.57
C PRO A 376 11.72 8.19 -18.34
N GLU A 377 12.58 7.26 -17.94
CA GLU A 377 13.37 7.39 -16.71
C GLU A 377 14.30 8.60 -16.73
N ASP A 378 14.93 8.87 -17.87
CA ASP A 378 15.80 10.01 -18.07
C ASP A 378 15.05 11.36 -17.98
N VAL A 379 13.80 11.41 -18.46
CA VAL A 379 12.91 12.58 -18.32
C VAL A 379 12.60 12.83 -16.84
N VAL A 380 12.15 11.80 -16.11
CA VAL A 380 11.86 11.92 -14.68
C VAL A 380 13.10 12.36 -13.91
N LYS A 381 14.23 11.68 -14.11
CA LYS A 381 15.49 12.02 -13.43
C LYS A 381 15.91 13.47 -13.67
N ARG A 382 15.90 13.91 -14.92
CA ARG A 382 16.28 15.26 -15.31
C ARG A 382 15.34 16.30 -14.68
N LYS A 383 14.04 16.13 -14.79
CA LYS A 383 13.04 17.09 -14.28
C LYS A 383 13.02 17.18 -12.76
N VAL A 384 13.11 16.05 -12.08
CA VAL A 384 13.22 16.01 -10.62
C VAL A 384 14.51 16.67 -10.15
N MET A 385 15.63 16.51 -10.86
CA MET A 385 16.88 17.20 -10.54
C MET A 385 16.83 18.70 -10.82
N GLU A 386 16.14 19.14 -11.89
CA GLU A 386 15.86 20.56 -12.15
C GLU A 386 15.03 21.15 -11.00
N LEU A 387 14.03 20.42 -10.50
CA LEU A 387 13.21 20.80 -9.34
C LEU A 387 14.05 20.95 -8.08
N VAL A 388 14.86 19.94 -7.72
CA VAL A 388 15.73 19.98 -6.53
C VAL A 388 16.72 21.15 -6.61
N ARG A 389 17.33 21.41 -7.78
CA ARG A 389 18.22 22.55 -7.97
C ARG A 389 17.50 23.89 -7.85
N ARG A 390 16.28 23.99 -8.36
CA ARG A 390 15.47 25.19 -8.26
C ARG A 390 15.24 25.60 -6.81
N PHE A 391 14.82 24.67 -5.97
CA PHE A 391 14.47 24.95 -4.59
C PHE A 391 15.69 25.00 -3.67
N MET A 392 16.62 24.08 -3.80
CA MET A 392 17.71 23.87 -2.83
C MET A 392 19.09 24.30 -3.34
N GLY A 393 19.20 24.68 -4.60
CA GLY A 393 20.48 24.92 -5.25
C GLY A 393 21.06 26.34 -5.07
N LYS A 394 20.32 27.28 -4.47
CA LYS A 394 20.81 28.67 -4.34
C LYS A 394 22.08 28.72 -3.51
N GLY A 395 23.16 29.17 -4.16
CA GLY A 395 24.49 29.23 -3.52
C GLY A 395 25.18 27.89 -3.30
N LYS A 396 24.66 26.79 -3.88
CA LYS A 396 25.21 25.44 -3.75
C LYS A 396 25.30 24.75 -5.11
N THR A 397 26.31 23.92 -5.28
CA THR A 397 26.35 22.98 -6.40
C THR A 397 25.71 21.68 -5.97
N ILE A 398 24.58 21.34 -6.57
CA ILE A 398 23.88 20.06 -6.33
C ILE A 398 24.50 19.00 -7.25
N PRO A 399 25.09 17.92 -6.70
CA PRO A 399 25.66 16.85 -7.52
C PRO A 399 24.59 16.07 -8.27
N GLU A 400 24.98 15.36 -9.34
CA GLU A 400 24.09 14.41 -10.01
C GLU A 400 23.89 13.18 -9.15
N PRO A 401 22.67 12.61 -9.14
CA PRO A 401 22.42 11.32 -8.50
C PRO A 401 23.07 10.19 -9.31
N ILE A 402 23.69 9.24 -8.59
CA ILE A 402 24.33 8.06 -9.19
C ILE A 402 23.31 6.99 -9.57
N ALA A 403 22.13 6.98 -8.93
CA ALA A 403 21.04 6.07 -9.25
C ALA A 403 19.69 6.72 -8.93
N MET A 404 18.65 6.21 -9.55
CA MET A 404 17.25 6.55 -9.28
C MET A 404 16.40 5.29 -9.23
N LEU A 405 15.44 5.27 -8.32
CA LEU A 405 14.34 4.30 -8.28
C LEU A 405 13.02 5.06 -8.30
N ARG A 406 11.99 4.43 -8.84
CA ARG A 406 10.61 4.90 -8.72
C ARG A 406 9.66 3.74 -8.41
N SER A 407 8.61 4.03 -7.68
CA SER A 407 7.52 3.08 -7.47
C SER A 407 6.61 3.00 -8.70
N SER A 408 5.80 1.93 -8.79
CA SER A 408 4.86 1.69 -9.87
C SER A 408 3.63 0.95 -9.32
N TRP A 409 2.84 1.64 -8.47
CA TRP A 409 1.74 1.01 -7.76
C TRP A 409 0.47 0.92 -8.59
N PHE A 410 0.23 1.87 -9.49
CA PHE A 410 -0.94 1.87 -10.35
C PHE A 410 -0.76 1.00 -11.59
N SER A 411 0.38 1.12 -12.27
CA SER A 411 0.70 0.34 -13.46
C SER A 411 0.91 -1.15 -13.16
N ASN A 412 1.25 -1.50 -11.91
CA ASN A 412 1.35 -2.88 -11.48
C ASN A 412 -0.06 -3.53 -11.43
N PRO A 413 -0.33 -4.57 -12.25
CA PRO A 413 -1.65 -5.20 -12.34
C PRO A 413 -2.06 -5.93 -11.06
N TYR A 414 -1.14 -6.15 -10.12
CA TYR A 414 -1.38 -6.86 -8.86
C TYR A 414 -1.58 -5.92 -7.66
N THR A 415 -1.53 -4.59 -7.89
CA THR A 415 -1.80 -3.58 -6.86
C THR A 415 -2.84 -2.56 -7.29
N ARG A 416 -2.74 -1.99 -8.49
CA ARG A 416 -3.69 -1.02 -9.06
C ARG A 416 -4.00 0.15 -8.12
N GLY A 417 -3.00 0.60 -7.38
CA GLY A 417 -3.07 1.72 -6.45
C GLY A 417 -2.27 1.49 -5.18
N SER A 418 -2.21 2.52 -4.35
CA SER A 418 -1.42 2.54 -3.11
C SER A 418 -2.25 2.10 -1.90
N TYR A 419 -3.21 2.90 -1.46
CA TYR A 419 -4.09 2.60 -0.33
C TYR A 419 -5.44 3.29 -0.45
N THR A 420 -6.39 2.85 0.41
CA THR A 420 -7.78 3.32 0.34
C THR A 420 -7.97 4.55 1.22
N TYR A 421 -8.99 5.37 0.94
CA TYR A 421 -9.36 6.52 1.75
C TYR A 421 -10.87 6.69 1.83
N ASP A 422 -11.33 7.47 2.80
CA ASP A 422 -12.73 7.82 2.97
C ASP A 422 -13.05 9.04 2.11
N ASN A 423 -13.82 8.81 1.05
CA ASN A 423 -14.17 9.83 0.06
C ASN A 423 -15.50 10.54 0.42
N ILE A 424 -15.86 11.55 -0.37
CA ILE A 424 -17.11 12.32 -0.21
C ILE A 424 -18.39 11.48 -0.28
N LEU A 425 -18.33 10.21 -0.72
CA LEU A 425 -19.44 9.27 -0.72
C LEU A 425 -19.49 8.41 0.56
N THR A 426 -18.46 8.40 1.37
CA THR A 426 -18.37 7.59 2.60
C THR A 426 -19.57 7.80 3.54
N PRO A 427 -20.07 9.03 3.75
CA PRO A 427 -21.26 9.23 4.58
C PRO A 427 -22.52 8.51 4.08
N GLN A 428 -22.62 8.29 2.76
CA GLN A 428 -23.75 7.58 2.14
C GLN A 428 -23.59 6.05 2.20
N TYR A 429 -22.36 5.55 2.38
CA TYR A 429 -22.01 4.12 2.42
C TYR A 429 -21.20 3.76 3.68
N PRO A 430 -21.71 4.08 4.88
CA PRO A 430 -20.92 4.02 6.12
C PRO A 430 -20.44 2.61 6.49
N ASN A 431 -21.04 1.57 5.94
CA ASN A 431 -20.69 0.17 6.19
C ASN A 431 -19.93 -0.49 5.04
N ALA A 432 -19.43 0.29 4.06
CA ALA A 432 -18.82 -0.28 2.86
C ALA A 432 -17.64 -1.21 3.18
N ARG A 433 -16.74 -0.83 4.11
CA ARG A 433 -15.60 -1.66 4.52
C ARG A 433 -16.03 -2.92 5.26
N ALA A 434 -17.00 -2.81 6.17
CA ALA A 434 -17.57 -3.96 6.89
C ALA A 434 -18.26 -4.94 5.92
N THR A 435 -19.06 -4.43 4.97
CA THR A 435 -19.70 -5.25 3.93
C THR A 435 -18.66 -5.92 3.02
N LEU A 436 -17.56 -5.20 2.69
CA LEU A 436 -16.44 -5.81 1.94
C LEU A 436 -15.79 -6.94 2.74
N ALA A 437 -15.71 -6.84 4.06
CA ALA A 437 -15.11 -7.84 4.95
C ALA A 437 -15.99 -9.09 5.16
N GLU A 438 -17.31 -9.02 4.94
CA GLU A 438 -18.22 -10.13 5.16
C GLU A 438 -17.83 -11.36 4.35
N PRO A 439 -17.76 -12.58 4.95
CA PRO A 439 -17.47 -13.79 4.21
C PRO A 439 -18.63 -14.22 3.32
N LEU A 440 -18.32 -14.97 2.26
CA LEU A 440 -19.33 -15.72 1.50
C LEU A 440 -19.49 -17.09 2.14
N LEU A 441 -20.75 -17.43 2.43
CA LEU A 441 -21.10 -18.64 3.17
C LEU A 441 -21.71 -19.67 2.23
N ASP A 442 -21.50 -20.96 2.53
CA ASP A 442 -22.23 -22.06 1.89
C ASP A 442 -23.65 -22.22 2.47
N SER A 443 -24.39 -23.21 2.00
CA SER A 443 -25.77 -23.49 2.46
C SER A 443 -25.89 -23.93 3.92
N SER A 444 -24.77 -24.32 4.55
CA SER A 444 -24.73 -24.64 5.99
C SER A 444 -24.38 -23.43 6.86
N GLY A 445 -24.02 -22.29 6.26
CA GLY A 445 -23.53 -21.11 6.95
C GLY A 445 -22.02 -21.12 7.24
N ALA A 446 -21.28 -22.08 6.69
CA ALA A 446 -19.83 -22.11 6.86
C ALA A 446 -19.12 -21.16 5.87
N PRO A 447 -18.07 -20.44 6.30
CA PRO A 447 -17.35 -19.49 5.43
C PRO A 447 -16.54 -20.23 4.37
N ARG A 448 -16.75 -19.84 3.11
CA ARG A 448 -16.07 -20.43 1.94
C ARG A 448 -15.07 -19.45 1.31
N VAL A 449 -15.43 -18.16 1.22
CA VAL A 449 -14.55 -17.09 0.76
C VAL A 449 -14.55 -15.97 1.79
N LEU A 450 -13.39 -15.70 2.33
CA LEU A 450 -13.18 -14.66 3.34
C LEU A 450 -12.37 -13.52 2.71
N PHE A 451 -12.50 -12.30 3.26
CA PHE A 451 -11.86 -11.12 2.72
C PHE A 451 -11.04 -10.41 3.79
N ALA A 452 -9.75 -10.20 3.52
CA ALA A 452 -8.85 -9.47 4.37
C ALA A 452 -7.99 -8.48 3.54
N GLY A 453 -7.33 -7.59 4.19
CA GLY A 453 -6.56 -6.49 3.60
C GLY A 453 -7.01 -5.15 4.17
N GLU A 454 -6.18 -4.11 4.04
CA GLU A 454 -6.43 -2.80 4.66
C GLU A 454 -7.81 -2.21 4.30
N ALA A 455 -8.31 -2.46 3.08
CA ALA A 455 -9.62 -1.98 2.62
C ALA A 455 -10.80 -2.58 3.40
N THR A 456 -10.59 -3.69 4.13
CA THR A 456 -11.60 -4.39 4.94
C THR A 456 -11.54 -4.05 6.43
N ASP A 457 -10.66 -3.13 6.81
CA ASP A 457 -10.59 -2.58 8.16
C ASP A 457 -11.42 -1.30 8.25
N ASN A 458 -12.23 -1.15 9.31
CA ASN A 458 -13.10 0.01 9.46
C ASN A 458 -12.40 1.23 10.06
N THR A 459 -11.34 1.00 10.84
CA THR A 459 -10.70 2.02 11.69
C THR A 459 -9.23 2.22 11.41
N HIS A 460 -8.55 1.19 10.90
CA HIS A 460 -7.12 1.23 10.59
C HIS A 460 -6.85 0.90 9.11
N PHE A 461 -7.79 1.25 8.23
CA PHE A 461 -7.60 1.11 6.79
C PHE A 461 -6.35 1.86 6.33
N SER A 462 -5.89 1.61 5.11
CA SER A 462 -4.70 2.24 4.49
C SER A 462 -3.37 1.87 5.14
N THR A 463 -3.36 1.09 6.22
CA THR A 463 -2.15 0.80 7.00
C THR A 463 -1.74 -0.67 6.95
N VAL A 464 -0.47 -0.92 7.26
CA VAL A 464 0.06 -2.29 7.38
C VAL A 464 -0.51 -2.98 8.62
N HIS A 465 -0.70 -2.26 9.73
CA HIS A 465 -1.28 -2.85 10.93
C HIS A 465 -2.75 -3.24 10.72
N GLY A 466 -3.57 -2.41 10.07
CA GLY A 466 -4.94 -2.77 9.71
C GLY A 466 -4.99 -3.99 8.77
N ALA A 467 -4.12 -4.03 7.76
CA ALA A 467 -3.99 -5.23 6.92
C ALA A 467 -3.64 -6.48 7.74
N THR A 468 -2.70 -6.38 8.68
CA THR A 468 -2.27 -7.48 9.56
C THR A 468 -3.41 -7.95 10.44
N ASP A 469 -4.16 -7.02 11.05
CA ASP A 469 -5.28 -7.34 11.94
C ASP A 469 -6.43 -7.99 11.20
N THR A 470 -6.72 -7.56 9.96
CA THR A 470 -7.74 -8.23 9.13
C THR A 470 -7.31 -9.65 8.72
N GLY A 471 -6.04 -9.87 8.42
CA GLY A 471 -5.50 -11.21 8.16
C GLY A 471 -5.65 -12.13 9.36
N PHE A 472 -5.34 -11.63 10.56
CA PHE A 472 -5.55 -12.34 11.82
C PHE A 472 -7.03 -12.60 12.10
N ARG A 473 -7.90 -11.62 11.86
CA ARG A 473 -9.36 -11.75 12.02
C ARG A 473 -9.91 -12.91 11.20
N GLU A 474 -9.61 -12.97 9.90
CA GLU A 474 -10.16 -14.01 9.04
C GLU A 474 -9.54 -15.39 9.29
N ALA A 475 -8.26 -15.46 9.62
CA ALA A 475 -7.65 -16.72 10.06
C ALA A 475 -8.28 -17.25 11.36
N SER A 476 -8.49 -16.38 12.34
CA SER A 476 -9.12 -16.75 13.62
C SER A 476 -10.56 -17.24 13.46
N ARG A 477 -11.31 -16.71 12.47
CA ARG A 477 -12.68 -17.18 12.12
C ARG A 477 -12.69 -18.66 11.69
N LEU A 478 -11.60 -19.15 11.12
CA LEU A 478 -11.43 -20.53 10.65
C LEU A 478 -10.90 -21.49 11.72
N LEU A 479 -10.53 -20.99 12.88
CA LEU A 479 -10.03 -21.79 13.98
C LEU A 479 -11.15 -22.07 14.99
N PRO A 480 -11.11 -23.22 15.70
CA PRO A 480 -12.04 -23.48 16.78
C PRO A 480 -11.96 -22.36 17.81
N THR A 481 -13.10 -21.83 18.24
CA THR A 481 -13.14 -20.92 19.37
C THR A 481 -12.55 -21.64 20.57
N ALA A 482 -11.42 -21.16 21.09
CA ALA A 482 -10.89 -21.69 22.33
C ALA A 482 -12.01 -21.56 23.38
N LYS A 483 -12.46 -22.69 23.94
CA LYS A 483 -13.32 -22.62 25.11
C LYS A 483 -12.52 -21.95 26.20
N LEU A 484 -12.84 -20.71 26.51
CA LEU A 484 -12.33 -19.98 27.65
C LEU A 484 -12.69 -20.69 28.94
#